data_a7d7dc1b6bafdc139eaf7c687ece21ad
#
_entry.id   a7d7dc1b6bafdc139eaf7c687ece21ad
#
_cell.length_a   1.000
_cell.length_b   1.000
_cell.length_c   1.000
_cell.angle_alpha   90.00
_cell.angle_beta   90.00
_cell.angle_gamma   90.00
#
_symmetry.space_group_name_H-M   'P 1'
#
loop_
_entity.id
_entity.type
_entity.pdbx_description
1 polymer ?
#
loop_
_entity_poly.entity_id
_entity_poly.type
_entity_poly.pdbx_seq_one_letter_code
_entity_poly.pdbx_strand_id
1 'polypeptide(L)'
;MNARRWIGVAAAVGVLVALDATLPRVLNPYYATIVIRIGIAVIAAVSLQLVNGFTGQFSIGHAGFMAVGAYASAAFSVYVGAGWLEGLLGALPAPVARTLFYPVVLVTGGLAAALAGLVVGIPALRLRGDYLAIATLGFAEVIR
;
A
#
# COMPACT_ATOMS: atom_id res chain seq x y z
N MET A 1 12.21 25.41 4.71
CA MET A 1 11.72 24.20 4.02
C MET A 1 11.81 24.46 2.52
N ASN A 2 12.71 23.75 1.81
CA ASN A 2 13.27 24.23 0.52
C ASN A 2 12.29 24.09 -0.64
N ALA A 3 12.02 25.19 -1.36
CA ALA A 3 11.21 25.24 -2.58
C ALA A 3 11.62 24.16 -3.61
N ARG A 4 12.89 23.83 -3.73
CA ARG A 4 13.41 22.74 -4.56
C ARG A 4 12.79 21.36 -4.27
N ARG A 5 12.44 21.06 -3.03
CA ARG A 5 11.80 19.79 -2.66
C ARG A 5 10.35 19.75 -3.15
N TRP A 6 9.63 20.84 -3.04
CA TRP A 6 8.25 20.94 -3.52
C TRP A 6 8.16 20.88 -5.05
N ILE A 7 9.12 21.48 -5.75
CA ILE A 7 9.21 21.36 -7.22
C ILE A 7 9.46 19.90 -7.63
N GLY A 8 10.35 19.18 -6.91
CA GLY A 8 10.58 17.76 -7.18
C GLY A 8 9.35 16.89 -6.95
N VAL A 9 8.62 17.13 -5.86
CA VAL A 9 7.37 16.42 -5.57
C VAL A 9 6.29 16.74 -6.62
N ALA A 10 6.12 18.01 -6.98
CA ALA A 10 5.16 18.42 -7.99
C ALA A 10 5.50 17.84 -9.38
N ALA A 11 6.78 17.80 -9.75
CA ALA A 11 7.23 17.15 -10.98
C ALA A 11 6.94 15.64 -10.97
N ALA A 12 7.23 14.95 -9.87
CA ALA A 12 6.95 13.51 -9.72
C ALA A 12 5.45 13.21 -9.83
N VAL A 13 4.61 14.00 -9.16
CA VAL A 13 3.15 13.88 -9.26
C VAL A 13 2.67 14.16 -10.68
N GLY A 14 3.22 15.20 -11.35
CA GLY A 14 2.90 15.50 -12.74
C GLY A 14 3.24 14.37 -13.70
N VAL A 15 4.40 13.72 -13.51
CA VAL A 15 4.79 12.54 -14.30
C VAL A 15 3.85 11.37 -14.05
N LEU A 16 3.46 11.10 -12.80
CA LEU A 16 2.52 10.03 -12.47
C LEU A 16 1.14 10.26 -13.10
N VAL A 17 0.62 11.47 -13.03
CA VAL A 17 -0.68 11.84 -13.66
C VAL A 17 -0.59 11.74 -15.18
N ALA A 18 0.51 12.17 -15.79
CA ALA A 18 0.73 12.03 -17.23
C ALA A 18 0.82 10.55 -17.65
N LEU A 19 1.49 9.72 -16.86
CA LEU A 19 1.55 8.29 -17.09
C LEU A 19 0.15 7.66 -16.98
N ASP A 20 -0.61 7.98 -15.95
CA ASP A 20 -1.97 7.46 -15.76
C ASP A 20 -2.90 7.82 -16.93
N ALA A 21 -2.80 9.04 -17.45
CA ALA A 21 -3.60 9.50 -18.58
C ALA A 21 -3.18 8.90 -19.93
N THR A 22 -1.91 8.56 -20.11
CA THR A 22 -1.35 8.09 -21.38
C THR A 22 -1.28 6.55 -21.50
N LEU A 23 -0.99 5.86 -20.39
CA LEU A 23 -0.86 4.39 -20.38
C LEU A 23 -2.08 3.66 -20.95
N PRO A 24 -3.32 3.97 -20.55
CA PRO A 24 -4.50 3.24 -21.05
C PRO A 24 -4.78 3.49 -22.54
N ARG A 25 -4.24 4.59 -23.09
CA ARG A 25 -4.46 4.98 -24.50
C ARG A 25 -3.45 4.40 -25.47
N VAL A 26 -2.24 4.12 -24.98
CA VAL A 26 -1.09 3.69 -25.82
C VAL A 26 -0.76 2.24 -25.63
N LEU A 27 -0.98 1.68 -24.43
CA LEU A 27 -0.63 0.29 -24.13
C LEU A 27 -1.85 -0.63 -24.14
N ASN A 28 -1.63 -1.84 -24.62
CA ASN A 28 -2.56 -2.94 -24.48
C ASN A 28 -2.84 -3.18 -22.96
N PRO A 29 -4.06 -3.51 -22.53
CA PRO A 29 -4.41 -3.75 -21.12
C PRO A 29 -3.46 -4.69 -20.38
N TYR A 30 -2.86 -5.65 -21.09
CA TYR A 30 -1.85 -6.54 -20.54
C TYR A 30 -0.60 -5.80 -20.05
N TYR A 31 -0.02 -4.93 -20.87
CA TYR A 31 1.17 -4.15 -20.51
C TYR A 31 0.88 -3.13 -19.43
N ALA A 32 -0.31 -2.52 -19.45
CA ALA A 32 -0.73 -1.60 -18.39
C ALA A 32 -0.76 -2.29 -17.02
N THR A 33 -1.28 -3.53 -16.97
CA THR A 33 -1.28 -4.34 -15.74
C THR A 33 0.15 -4.64 -15.25
N ILE A 34 1.08 -4.94 -16.16
CA ILE A 34 2.48 -5.18 -15.80
C ILE A 34 3.11 -3.93 -15.18
N VAL A 35 2.91 -2.77 -15.78
CA VAL A 35 3.45 -1.49 -15.27
C VAL A 35 2.91 -1.20 -13.86
N ILE A 36 1.62 -1.40 -13.62
CA ILE A 36 1.02 -1.23 -12.28
C ILE A 36 1.66 -2.20 -11.27
N ARG A 37 1.86 -3.47 -11.63
CA ARG A 37 2.52 -4.45 -10.76
C ARG A 37 3.96 -4.08 -10.46
N ILE A 38 4.70 -3.55 -11.43
CA ILE A 38 6.05 -3.02 -11.21
C ILE A 38 6.03 -1.86 -10.22
N GLY A 39 5.08 -0.91 -10.38
CA GLY A 39 4.91 0.20 -9.43
C GLY A 39 4.67 -0.28 -8.00
N ILE A 40 3.78 -1.26 -7.80
CA ILE A 40 3.52 -1.86 -6.49
C ILE A 40 4.79 -2.52 -5.93
N ALA A 41 5.54 -3.25 -6.75
CA ALA A 41 6.78 -3.90 -6.35
C ALA A 41 7.85 -2.89 -5.93
N VAL A 42 7.95 -1.76 -6.63
CA VAL A 42 8.88 -0.66 -6.28
C VAL A 42 8.52 -0.06 -4.93
N ILE A 43 7.24 0.22 -4.67
CA ILE A 43 6.77 0.75 -3.38
C ILE A 43 7.11 -0.24 -2.25
N ALA A 44 6.86 -1.53 -2.46
CA ALA A 44 7.17 -2.57 -1.49
C ALA A 44 8.69 -2.67 -1.22
N ALA A 45 9.52 -2.60 -2.27
CA ALA A 45 10.97 -2.63 -2.14
C ALA A 45 11.52 -1.42 -1.39
N VAL A 46 11.03 -0.21 -1.69
CA VAL A 46 11.44 1.02 -1.00
C VAL A 46 11.02 0.97 0.47
N SER A 47 9.81 0.49 0.77
CA SER A 47 9.31 0.32 2.13
C SER A 47 10.17 -0.67 2.93
N LEU A 48 10.52 -1.81 2.33
CA LEU A 48 11.42 -2.80 2.94
C LEU A 48 12.83 -2.23 3.17
N GLN A 49 13.36 -1.49 2.19
CA GLN A 49 14.67 -0.82 2.32
C GLN A 49 14.68 0.20 3.47
N LEU A 50 13.57 0.88 3.71
CA LEU A 50 13.44 1.83 4.80
C LEU A 50 13.54 1.13 6.15
N VAL A 51 12.90 -0.02 6.31
CA VAL A 51 12.99 -0.83 7.53
C VAL A 51 14.40 -1.42 7.68
N ASN A 52 14.90 -2.15 6.69
CA ASN A 52 16.20 -2.83 6.81
C ASN A 52 17.37 -1.84 6.83
N GLY A 53 17.29 -0.73 6.06
CA GLY A 53 18.36 0.25 5.96
C GLY A 53 18.47 1.19 7.16
N PHE A 54 17.36 1.67 7.71
CA PHE A 54 17.38 2.61 8.82
C PHE A 54 17.39 1.93 10.19
N THR A 55 16.64 0.84 10.37
CA THR A 55 16.58 0.17 11.68
C THR A 55 17.67 -0.88 11.84
N GLY A 56 18.34 -1.28 10.75
CA GLY A 56 19.34 -2.35 10.77
C GLY A 56 18.76 -3.72 11.15
N GLN A 57 17.44 -3.85 11.14
CA GLN A 57 16.73 -5.09 11.48
C GLN A 57 16.31 -5.80 10.21
N PHE A 58 16.76 -7.04 10.05
CA PHE A 58 16.36 -7.85 8.91
C PHE A 58 14.96 -8.43 9.14
N SER A 59 13.97 -7.93 8.40
CA SER A 59 12.59 -8.39 8.48
C SER A 59 12.17 -9.05 7.17
N ILE A 60 11.73 -10.31 7.24
CA ILE A 60 11.17 -11.05 6.08
C ILE A 60 9.64 -11.02 6.09
N GLY A 61 9.03 -10.51 7.16
CA GLY A 61 7.58 -10.47 7.34
C GLY A 61 6.82 -9.41 6.54
N HIS A 62 7.50 -8.59 5.74
CA HIS A 62 6.89 -7.47 5.00
C HIS A 62 5.73 -7.92 4.10
N ALA A 63 5.87 -9.06 3.41
CA ALA A 63 4.83 -9.63 2.56
C ALA A 63 3.56 -9.99 3.34
N GLY A 64 3.68 -10.47 4.59
CA GLY A 64 2.55 -10.78 5.47
C GLY A 64 1.74 -9.53 5.82
N PHE A 65 2.39 -8.44 6.21
CA PHE A 65 1.71 -7.17 6.50
C PHE A 65 1.03 -6.57 5.26
N MET A 66 1.67 -6.70 4.10
CA MET A 66 1.07 -6.29 2.83
C MET A 66 -0.17 -7.13 2.50
N ALA A 67 -0.15 -8.43 2.76
CA ALA A 67 -1.31 -9.31 2.58
C ALA A 67 -2.47 -8.91 3.51
N VAL A 68 -2.21 -8.69 4.81
CA VAL A 68 -3.24 -8.23 5.75
C VAL A 68 -3.88 -6.93 5.29
N GLY A 69 -3.07 -5.95 4.88
CA GLY A 69 -3.58 -4.67 4.36
C GLY A 69 -4.44 -4.85 3.09
N ALA A 70 -4.00 -5.71 2.17
CA ALA A 70 -4.71 -5.99 0.93
C ALA A 70 -6.06 -6.68 1.19
N TYR A 71 -6.10 -7.70 2.05
CA TYR A 71 -7.34 -8.39 2.41
C TYR A 71 -8.30 -7.49 3.19
N ALA A 72 -7.81 -6.68 4.13
CA ALA A 72 -8.64 -5.75 4.88
C ALA A 72 -9.25 -4.67 3.98
N SER A 73 -8.48 -4.10 3.06
CA SER A 73 -8.98 -3.12 2.10
C SER A 73 -9.99 -3.72 1.13
N ALA A 74 -9.74 -4.95 0.65
CA ALA A 74 -10.67 -5.67 -0.21
C ALA A 74 -11.98 -6.01 0.52
N ALA A 75 -11.90 -6.53 1.75
CA ALA A 75 -13.07 -6.82 2.57
C ALA A 75 -13.89 -5.55 2.85
N PHE A 76 -13.23 -4.45 3.22
CA PHE A 76 -13.91 -3.18 3.40
C PHE A 76 -14.61 -2.71 2.12
N SER A 77 -13.93 -2.80 0.98
CA SER A 77 -14.49 -2.41 -0.31
C SER A 77 -15.74 -3.22 -0.69
N VAL A 78 -15.74 -4.54 -0.40
CA VAL A 78 -16.85 -5.43 -0.76
C VAL A 78 -18.02 -5.33 0.20
N TYR A 79 -17.76 -5.36 1.53
CA TYR A 79 -18.81 -5.46 2.51
C TYR A 79 -19.38 -4.11 2.97
N VAL A 80 -18.54 -3.09 3.05
CA VAL A 80 -18.93 -1.77 3.57
C VAL A 80 -18.95 -0.74 2.44
N GLY A 81 -17.99 -0.85 1.52
CA GLY A 81 -17.76 0.14 0.47
C GLY A 81 -18.89 0.23 -0.54
N ALA A 82 -19.63 -0.84 -0.80
CA ALA A 82 -20.77 -0.81 -1.72
C ALA A 82 -21.85 0.18 -1.24
N GLY A 83 -22.28 0.08 0.01
CA GLY A 83 -23.29 1.00 0.59
C GLY A 83 -22.76 2.44 0.74
N TRP A 84 -21.49 2.61 1.10
CA TRP A 84 -20.86 3.93 1.17
C TRP A 84 -20.74 4.58 -0.21
N LEU A 85 -20.37 3.80 -1.22
CA LEU A 85 -20.23 4.30 -2.58
C LEU A 85 -21.59 4.70 -3.15
N GLU A 86 -22.64 3.91 -2.90
CA GLU A 86 -24.01 4.24 -3.30
C GLU A 86 -24.50 5.54 -2.64
N GLY A 87 -24.28 5.71 -1.34
CA GLY A 87 -24.58 6.96 -0.62
C GLY A 87 -23.82 8.16 -1.19
N LEU A 88 -22.55 7.98 -1.51
CA LEU A 88 -21.70 9.02 -2.09
C LEU A 88 -22.09 9.36 -3.55
N LEU A 89 -22.47 8.36 -4.33
CA LEU A 89 -22.98 8.52 -5.70
C LEU A 89 -24.33 9.24 -5.75
N GLY A 90 -25.16 9.09 -4.71
CA GLY A 90 -26.41 9.87 -4.58
C GLY A 90 -26.19 11.35 -4.29
N ALA A 91 -25.04 11.71 -3.71
CA ALA A 91 -24.72 13.08 -3.32
C ALA A 91 -23.74 13.79 -4.28
N LEU A 92 -22.90 13.05 -5.01
CA LEU A 92 -21.80 13.59 -5.81
C LEU A 92 -21.73 12.94 -7.20
N PRO A 93 -21.16 13.64 -8.21
CA PRO A 93 -20.88 13.05 -9.53
C PRO A 93 -19.99 11.80 -9.40
N ALA A 94 -20.30 10.76 -10.17
CA ALA A 94 -19.64 9.44 -10.11
C ALA A 94 -18.09 9.48 -10.10
N PRO A 95 -17.40 10.31 -10.90
CA PRO A 95 -15.94 10.37 -10.88
C PRO A 95 -15.41 10.93 -9.54
N VAL A 96 -16.08 11.90 -8.94
CA VAL A 96 -15.68 12.51 -7.67
C VAL A 96 -15.89 11.54 -6.52
N ALA A 97 -17.05 10.85 -6.48
CA ALA A 97 -17.35 9.86 -5.47
C ALA A 97 -16.31 8.72 -5.45
N ARG A 98 -15.95 8.20 -6.62
CA ARG A 98 -14.90 7.17 -6.75
C ARG A 98 -13.53 7.66 -6.29
N THR A 99 -13.14 8.89 -6.67
CA THR A 99 -11.85 9.46 -6.26
C THR A 99 -11.76 9.64 -4.75
N LEU A 100 -12.84 9.97 -4.06
CA LEU A 100 -12.89 10.07 -2.61
C LEU A 100 -12.93 8.71 -1.91
N PHE A 101 -13.49 7.70 -2.55
CA PHE A 101 -13.59 6.35 -2.00
C PHE A 101 -12.23 5.65 -1.89
N TYR A 102 -11.36 5.78 -2.91
CA TYR A 102 -10.05 5.12 -2.92
C TYR A 102 -9.14 5.46 -1.73
N PRO A 103 -8.98 6.73 -1.31
CA PRO A 103 -8.21 7.07 -0.12
C PRO A 103 -8.75 6.42 1.16
N VAL A 104 -10.06 6.29 1.29
CA VAL A 104 -10.67 5.63 2.46
C VAL A 104 -10.30 4.15 2.50
N VAL A 105 -10.39 3.46 1.37
CA VAL A 105 -9.97 2.06 1.24
C VAL A 105 -8.48 1.87 1.54
N LEU A 106 -7.63 2.78 1.06
CA LEU A 106 -6.19 2.79 1.35
C LEU A 106 -5.90 2.97 2.84
N VAL A 107 -6.58 3.91 3.49
CA VAL A 107 -6.41 4.18 4.93
C VAL A 107 -6.86 2.98 5.75
N THR A 108 -7.98 2.34 5.42
CA THR A 108 -8.45 1.15 6.14
C THR A 108 -7.47 -0.02 6.02
N GLY A 109 -6.93 -0.28 4.82
CA GLY A 109 -5.88 -1.28 4.62
C GLY A 109 -4.60 -0.95 5.38
N GLY A 110 -4.18 0.32 5.36
CA GLY A 110 -3.01 0.81 6.10
C GLY A 110 -3.16 0.65 7.61
N LEU A 111 -4.33 0.98 8.17
CA LEU A 111 -4.63 0.80 9.60
C LEU A 111 -4.63 -0.67 9.99
N ALA A 112 -5.22 -1.54 9.19
CA ALA A 112 -5.22 -2.97 9.45
C ALA A 112 -3.78 -3.55 9.43
N ALA A 113 -2.98 -3.17 8.45
CA ALA A 113 -1.57 -3.56 8.40
C ALA A 113 -0.76 -3.01 9.59
N ALA A 114 -1.03 -1.77 10.02
CA ALA A 114 -0.40 -1.17 11.18
C ALA A 114 -0.76 -1.90 12.48
N LEU A 115 -2.02 -2.26 12.67
CA LEU A 115 -2.47 -3.05 13.82
C LEU A 115 -1.82 -4.43 13.85
N ALA A 116 -1.79 -5.13 12.72
CA ALA A 116 -1.07 -6.41 12.61
C ALA A 116 0.42 -6.23 12.90
N GLY A 117 1.02 -5.16 12.41
CA GLY A 117 2.41 -4.78 12.69
C GLY A 117 2.67 -4.54 14.17
N LEU A 118 1.75 -3.90 14.89
CA LEU A 118 1.85 -3.72 16.35
C LEU A 118 1.76 -5.05 17.11
N VAL A 119 0.80 -5.90 16.75
CA VAL A 119 0.58 -7.19 17.41
C VAL A 119 1.81 -8.08 17.28
N VAL A 120 2.41 -8.13 16.09
CA VAL A 120 3.60 -8.95 15.84
C VAL A 120 4.88 -8.23 16.26
N GLY A 121 4.95 -6.92 16.05
CA GLY A 121 6.13 -6.11 16.33
C GLY A 121 6.48 -6.04 17.82
N ILE A 122 5.48 -5.89 18.70
CA ILE A 122 5.73 -5.79 20.16
C ILE A 122 6.49 -7.02 20.67
N PRO A 123 6.07 -8.28 20.43
CA PRO A 123 6.86 -9.43 20.85
C PRO A 123 8.14 -9.60 20.02
N ALA A 124 8.10 -9.32 18.73
CA ALA A 124 9.25 -9.51 17.85
C ALA A 124 10.42 -8.56 18.18
N LEU A 125 10.15 -7.33 18.62
CA LEU A 125 11.19 -6.35 19.03
C LEU A 125 11.98 -6.80 20.28
N ARG A 126 11.49 -7.77 21.04
CA ARG A 126 12.23 -8.38 22.14
C ARG A 126 13.28 -9.39 21.67
N LEU A 127 13.16 -9.85 20.43
CA LEU A 127 14.10 -10.79 19.80
C LEU A 127 15.25 -10.00 19.15
N ARG A 128 16.47 -10.52 19.20
CA ARG A 128 17.65 -9.88 18.63
C ARG A 128 18.18 -10.69 17.44
N GLY A 129 18.68 -9.99 16.43
CA GLY A 129 19.37 -10.61 15.28
C GLY A 129 18.47 -11.55 14.48
N ASP A 130 18.97 -12.72 14.17
CA ASP A 130 18.34 -13.69 13.28
C ASP A 130 17.00 -14.24 13.80
N TYR A 131 16.78 -14.24 15.12
CA TYR A 131 15.51 -14.67 15.71
C TYR A 131 14.34 -13.77 15.30
N LEU A 132 14.57 -12.48 15.08
CA LEU A 132 13.57 -11.55 14.58
C LEU A 132 13.16 -11.92 13.14
N ALA A 133 14.14 -12.25 12.30
CA ALA A 133 13.89 -12.65 10.91
C ALA A 133 13.06 -13.95 10.84
N ILE A 134 13.38 -14.93 11.68
CA ILE A 134 12.64 -16.20 11.75
C ILE A 134 11.20 -15.99 12.25
N ALA A 135 11.01 -15.17 13.29
CA ALA A 135 9.69 -14.88 13.84
C ALA A 135 8.80 -14.13 12.81
N THR A 136 9.36 -13.17 12.10
CA THR A 136 8.63 -12.40 11.07
C THR A 136 8.33 -13.25 9.83
N LEU A 137 9.21 -14.18 9.47
CA LEU A 137 8.97 -15.16 8.40
C LEU A 137 7.83 -16.12 8.80
N GLY A 138 7.88 -16.66 10.02
CA GLY A 138 6.83 -17.55 10.53
C GLY A 138 5.46 -16.87 10.54
N PHE A 139 5.40 -15.59 10.92
CA PHE A 139 4.17 -14.82 10.86
C PHE A 139 3.67 -14.63 9.42
N ALA A 140 4.56 -14.30 8.49
CA ALA A 140 4.19 -14.14 7.09
C ALA A 140 3.63 -15.43 6.48
N GLU A 141 4.18 -16.60 6.88
CA GLU A 141 3.71 -17.90 6.41
C GLU A 141 2.36 -18.29 7.02
N VAL A 142 2.07 -17.91 8.26
CA VAL A 142 0.75 -18.13 8.89
C VAL A 142 -0.37 -17.36 8.20
N ILE A 143 -0.06 -16.20 7.63
CA ILE A 143 -1.04 -15.35 6.91
C ILE A 143 -1.27 -15.85 5.48
N ARG A 144 -0.30 -16.51 4.89
CA ARG A 144 -0.37 -17.01 3.51
C ARG A 144 -1.42 -18.09 3.33
#